data_2bad95a7effb1f6635deb40598d4bf21
#
_entry.id   2bad95a7effb1f6635deb40598d4bf21
#
_cell.length_a   1.000
_cell.length_b   1.000
_cell.length_c   1.000
_cell.angle_alpha   90.00
_cell.angle_beta   90.00
_cell.angle_gamma   90.00
#
_symmetry.space_group_name_H-M   'P 1'
#
loop_
_entity.id
_entity.type
_entity.pdbx_description
1 polymer ?
#
loop_
_entity_poly.entity_id
_entity_poly.type
_entity_poly.pdbx_seq_one_letter_code
_entity_poly.pdbx_strand_id
1 'polypeptide(L)'
;MSDSILEKSIHLIEKLRQESPLTQFITNVVTVRDCANAVLAVGGSPIMANAPEEAEEIVSIVNSLVINIGTLTEEQIETMKKSAKQATKMEKPFVLDPVGIGISKIRNETPIDIIKESKPAIIRGNLSEIKAIATFYGILDECTTAKGVDVADTDIISEDTLEINAQIVKNIAEKLDTTIAVSGPIDIVSNGKEVYALKNGNSMMANITGTGCMLGCIMGAYAAIDDSLLAAITATTVMSIAGEIAAKTATDNNQGTGSFGTYLIDELSKMNPETFKEYANITKI
;
A
#
# COMPACT_ATOMS: atom_id res chain seq x y z
N MET A 1 -10.77 24.36 -14.71
CA MET A 1 -10.53 23.00 -15.25
C MET A 1 -10.10 22.17 -14.07
N SER A 2 -10.67 20.99 -13.82
CA SER A 2 -10.18 20.13 -12.75
C SER A 2 -8.81 19.59 -13.19
N ASP A 3 -7.81 19.73 -12.31
CA ASP A 3 -6.47 19.20 -12.56
C ASP A 3 -6.54 17.69 -12.81
N SER A 4 -5.74 17.20 -13.75
CA SER A 4 -5.66 15.78 -14.04
C SER A 4 -5.09 15.02 -12.83
N ILE A 5 -5.34 13.72 -12.73
CA ILE A 5 -4.78 12.89 -11.65
C ILE A 5 -3.25 12.99 -11.62
N LEU A 6 -2.62 13.13 -12.78
CA LEU A 6 -1.18 13.31 -12.93
C LEU A 6 -0.70 14.63 -12.29
N GLU A 7 -1.36 15.73 -12.55
CA GLU A 7 -1.01 17.06 -11.99
C GLU A 7 -1.21 17.06 -10.45
N LYS A 8 -2.30 16.46 -9.97
CA LYS A 8 -2.54 16.30 -8.53
C LYS A 8 -1.45 15.47 -7.85
N SER A 9 -1.04 14.35 -8.46
CA SER A 9 0.03 13.50 -7.94
C SER A 9 1.37 14.24 -7.89
N ILE A 10 1.70 15.03 -8.93
CA ILE A 10 2.90 15.88 -8.97
C ILE A 10 2.89 16.86 -7.79
N HIS A 11 1.78 17.55 -7.59
CA HIS A 11 1.63 18.49 -6.48
C HIS A 11 1.77 17.78 -5.11
N LEU A 12 1.23 16.56 -5.00
CA LEU A 12 1.29 15.78 -3.77
C LEU A 12 2.71 15.34 -3.41
N ILE A 13 3.57 15.04 -4.41
CA ILE A 13 5.00 14.73 -4.20
C ILE A 13 5.74 15.92 -3.57
N GLU A 14 5.51 17.13 -4.07
CA GLU A 14 6.12 18.33 -3.54
C GLU A 14 5.59 18.65 -2.13
N LYS A 15 4.28 18.55 -1.94
CA LYS A 15 3.60 18.78 -0.67
C LYS A 15 4.11 17.87 0.43
N LEU A 16 4.31 16.57 0.15
CA LEU A 16 4.85 15.62 1.12
C LEU A 16 6.22 16.05 1.67
N ARG A 17 7.12 16.48 0.78
CA ARG A 17 8.45 16.95 1.16
C ARG A 17 8.42 18.26 1.97
N GLN A 18 7.46 19.13 1.70
CA GLN A 18 7.29 20.40 2.41
C GLN A 18 6.69 20.19 3.80
N GLU A 19 5.69 19.33 3.94
CA GLU A 19 4.96 19.12 5.18
C GLU A 19 5.62 18.09 6.10
N SER A 20 6.36 17.14 5.53
CA SER A 20 7.06 16.05 6.25
C SER A 20 6.21 15.40 7.35
N PRO A 21 5.01 14.87 7.03
CA PRO A 21 4.03 14.41 8.00
C PRO A 21 4.58 13.28 8.87
N LEU A 22 4.28 13.33 10.16
CA LEU A 22 4.64 12.28 11.11
C LEU A 22 3.66 11.11 10.95
N THR A 23 4.18 9.93 10.63
CA THR A 23 3.39 8.71 10.42
C THR A 23 3.85 7.61 11.35
N GLN A 24 2.91 6.99 12.08
CA GLN A 24 3.19 5.81 12.90
C GLN A 24 3.15 4.54 12.05
N PHE A 25 4.13 3.67 12.29
CA PHE A 25 4.18 2.35 11.65
C PHE A 25 4.20 1.24 12.71
N ILE A 26 3.14 0.43 12.71
CA ILE A 26 3.12 -0.87 13.39
C ILE A 26 3.31 -1.91 12.30
N THR A 27 4.57 -2.21 12.01
CA THR A 27 4.96 -3.06 10.86
C THR A 27 5.69 -4.32 11.31
N ASN A 28 5.93 -5.22 10.36
CA ASN A 28 6.60 -6.49 10.61
C ASN A 28 8.11 -6.29 10.87
N VAL A 29 8.69 -7.15 11.70
CA VAL A 29 10.09 -7.04 12.15
C VAL A 29 11.11 -7.26 11.02
N VAL A 30 10.71 -7.88 9.91
CA VAL A 30 11.60 -8.15 8.78
C VAL A 30 11.95 -6.87 8.03
N THR A 31 11.02 -5.91 7.96
CA THR A 31 11.12 -4.73 7.07
C THR A 31 11.11 -3.39 7.79
N VAL A 32 11.17 -3.37 9.13
CA VAL A 32 11.09 -2.13 9.95
C VAL A 32 12.03 -1.04 9.44
N ARG A 33 13.31 -1.37 9.25
CA ARG A 33 14.35 -0.42 8.79
C ARG A 33 14.04 0.08 7.37
N ASP A 34 13.67 -0.83 6.47
CA ASP A 34 13.47 -0.51 5.06
C ASP A 34 12.23 0.37 4.88
N CYS A 35 11.17 0.09 5.65
CA CYS A 35 9.97 0.93 5.70
C CYS A 35 10.29 2.35 6.19
N ALA A 36 11.05 2.49 7.28
CA ALA A 36 11.46 3.80 7.79
C ALA A 36 12.31 4.56 6.75
N ASN A 37 13.28 3.89 6.12
CA ASN A 37 14.13 4.50 5.09
C ASN A 37 13.35 4.92 3.85
N ALA A 38 12.37 4.13 3.41
CA ALA A 38 11.53 4.46 2.26
C ALA A 38 10.70 5.72 2.52
N VAL A 39 10.13 5.86 3.73
CA VAL A 39 9.37 7.05 4.12
C VAL A 39 10.25 8.28 4.24
N LEU A 40 11.44 8.16 4.84
CA LEU A 40 12.42 9.26 4.88
C LEU A 40 12.85 9.68 3.47
N ALA A 41 13.07 8.71 2.58
CA ALA A 41 13.47 8.97 1.19
C ALA A 41 12.44 9.81 0.44
N VAL A 42 11.14 9.53 0.59
CA VAL A 42 10.08 10.32 -0.07
C VAL A 42 9.80 11.65 0.63
N GLY A 43 10.33 11.88 1.84
CA GLY A 43 10.19 13.15 2.57
C GLY A 43 9.22 13.12 3.76
N GLY A 44 8.69 11.96 4.14
CA GLY A 44 7.87 11.78 5.34
C GLY A 44 8.72 11.59 6.61
N SER A 45 8.08 11.58 7.77
CA SER A 45 8.70 11.40 9.09
C SER A 45 8.14 10.13 9.78
N PRO A 46 8.93 9.04 9.87
CA PRO A 46 8.45 7.78 10.45
C PRO A 46 8.63 7.72 11.97
N ILE A 47 7.65 7.14 12.69
CA ILE A 47 7.78 6.71 14.07
C ILE A 47 7.37 5.23 14.20
N MET A 48 8.26 4.41 14.79
CA MET A 48 8.09 2.95 14.90
C MET A 48 7.70 2.58 16.34
N ALA A 49 6.55 3.06 16.81
CA ALA A 49 6.05 2.83 18.16
C ALA A 49 5.09 1.64 18.19
N ASN A 50 5.44 0.59 18.94
CA ASN A 50 4.74 -0.71 18.94
C ASN A 50 4.21 -1.13 20.32
N ALA A 51 4.49 -0.41 21.41
CA ALA A 51 4.03 -0.78 22.73
C ALA A 51 2.52 -0.48 22.90
N PRO A 52 1.71 -1.42 23.44
CA PRO A 52 0.27 -1.21 23.63
C PRO A 52 -0.04 -0.07 24.61
N GLU A 53 0.87 0.22 25.53
CA GLU A 53 0.73 1.25 26.55
C GLU A 53 0.76 2.67 25.99
N GLU A 54 1.50 2.89 24.88
CA GLU A 54 1.62 4.19 24.23
C GLU A 54 0.74 4.36 22.97
N ALA A 55 0.01 3.30 22.57
CA ALA A 55 -0.69 3.23 21.28
C ALA A 55 -1.62 4.43 21.03
N GLU A 56 -2.45 4.80 21.99
CA GLU A 56 -3.40 5.90 21.86
C GLU A 56 -2.72 7.27 21.89
N GLU A 57 -1.66 7.42 22.71
CA GLU A 57 -0.89 8.66 22.83
C GLU A 57 -0.16 8.95 21.53
N ILE A 58 0.52 7.96 20.95
CA ILE A 58 1.23 8.10 19.68
C ILE A 58 0.26 8.44 18.54
N VAL A 59 -0.86 7.74 18.43
CA VAL A 59 -1.88 8.08 17.43
C VAL A 59 -2.35 9.52 17.58
N SER A 60 -2.40 10.05 18.80
CA SER A 60 -2.87 11.41 19.06
C SER A 60 -1.96 12.49 18.45
N ILE A 61 -0.67 12.23 18.31
CA ILE A 61 0.33 13.19 17.81
C ILE A 61 0.72 12.99 16.35
N VAL A 62 0.47 11.81 15.76
CA VAL A 62 0.81 11.55 14.34
C VAL A 62 -0.26 12.06 13.38
N ASN A 63 0.10 12.19 12.10
CA ASN A 63 -0.82 12.58 11.03
C ASN A 63 -1.53 11.37 10.40
N SER A 64 -0.90 10.20 10.41
CA SER A 64 -1.46 8.96 9.89
C SER A 64 -0.86 7.74 10.59
N LEU A 65 -1.47 6.56 10.34
CA LEU A 65 -1.04 5.28 10.88
C LEU A 65 -0.93 4.24 9.75
N VAL A 66 0.04 3.34 9.85
CA VAL A 66 0.12 2.14 8.99
C VAL A 66 0.18 0.90 9.86
N ILE A 67 -0.65 -0.07 9.53
CA ILE A 67 -0.72 -1.38 10.18
C ILE A 67 -0.38 -2.45 9.16
N ASN A 68 0.68 -3.21 9.41
CA ASN A 68 1.11 -4.33 8.58
C ASN A 68 1.23 -5.59 9.44
N ILE A 69 0.48 -6.64 9.11
CA ILE A 69 0.38 -7.87 9.90
C ILE A 69 1.40 -8.95 9.49
N GLY A 70 2.50 -8.58 8.85
CA GLY A 70 3.49 -9.53 8.32
C GLY A 70 4.13 -10.45 9.35
N THR A 71 4.35 -9.96 10.57
CA THR A 71 4.74 -10.76 11.73
C THR A 71 3.85 -10.38 12.91
N LEU A 72 3.15 -11.36 13.49
CA LEU A 72 2.19 -11.11 14.55
C LEU A 72 2.66 -11.68 15.89
N THR A 73 2.54 -10.87 16.94
CA THR A 73 2.56 -11.28 18.34
C THR A 73 1.27 -10.79 18.99
N GLU A 74 0.89 -11.36 20.13
CA GLU A 74 -0.30 -10.93 20.89
C GLU A 74 -0.22 -9.43 21.23
N GLU A 75 0.93 -8.97 21.66
CA GLU A 75 1.21 -7.57 21.99
C GLU A 75 1.03 -6.65 20.78
N GLN A 76 1.58 -7.03 19.63
CA GLN A 76 1.40 -6.26 18.39
C GLN A 76 -0.06 -6.19 17.95
N ILE A 77 -0.82 -7.29 18.08
CA ILE A 77 -2.25 -7.30 17.74
C ILE A 77 -3.03 -6.36 18.64
N GLU A 78 -2.71 -6.33 19.93
CA GLU A 78 -3.31 -5.39 20.88
C GLU A 78 -3.01 -3.94 20.48
N THR A 79 -1.74 -3.63 20.20
CA THR A 79 -1.31 -2.30 19.74
C THR A 79 -2.03 -1.90 18.46
N MET A 80 -2.09 -2.79 17.45
CA MET A 80 -2.78 -2.54 16.16
C MET A 80 -4.25 -2.20 16.38
N LYS A 81 -4.97 -2.99 17.21
CA LYS A 81 -6.39 -2.76 17.48
C LYS A 81 -6.64 -1.45 18.24
N LYS A 82 -5.84 -1.15 19.27
CA LYS A 82 -5.91 0.12 20.01
C LYS A 82 -5.65 1.31 19.09
N SER A 83 -4.56 1.26 18.33
CA SER A 83 -4.18 2.35 17.42
C SER A 83 -5.21 2.57 16.31
N ALA A 84 -5.76 1.51 15.69
CA ALA A 84 -6.80 1.62 14.67
C ALA A 84 -8.08 2.27 15.21
N LYS A 85 -8.53 1.88 16.40
CA LYS A 85 -9.69 2.48 17.07
C LYS A 85 -9.46 3.95 17.37
N GLN A 86 -8.29 4.30 17.87
CA GLN A 86 -7.96 5.69 18.18
C GLN A 86 -7.84 6.53 16.90
N ALA A 87 -7.23 6.00 15.84
CA ALA A 87 -7.15 6.67 14.55
C ALA A 87 -8.54 6.96 13.99
N THR A 88 -9.45 5.97 14.03
CA THR A 88 -10.85 6.14 13.60
C THR A 88 -11.57 7.19 14.44
N LYS A 89 -11.42 7.16 15.77
CA LYS A 89 -12.02 8.14 16.69
C LYS A 89 -11.56 9.56 16.43
N MET A 90 -10.29 9.72 16.02
CA MET A 90 -9.69 11.03 15.74
C MET A 90 -9.75 11.42 14.26
N GLU A 91 -10.46 10.65 13.44
CA GLU A 91 -10.58 10.87 11.99
C GLU A 91 -9.23 10.95 11.27
N LYS A 92 -8.21 10.24 11.81
CA LYS A 92 -6.89 10.15 11.20
C LYS A 92 -6.87 8.99 10.20
N PRO A 93 -6.35 9.20 8.99
CA PRO A 93 -6.27 8.13 8.00
C PRO A 93 -5.31 7.03 8.47
N PHE A 94 -5.66 5.78 8.18
CA PHE A 94 -4.71 4.68 8.33
C PHE A 94 -4.75 3.71 7.17
N VAL A 95 -3.59 3.10 6.90
CA VAL A 95 -3.41 2.06 5.89
C VAL A 95 -3.35 0.71 6.59
N LEU A 96 -4.10 -0.27 6.08
CA LEU A 96 -4.04 -1.67 6.50
C LEU A 96 -3.40 -2.52 5.40
N ASP A 97 -2.33 -3.24 5.76
CA ASP A 97 -1.64 -4.21 4.91
C ASP A 97 -1.80 -5.61 5.53
N PRO A 98 -2.78 -6.42 5.07
CA PRO A 98 -3.16 -7.71 5.65
C PRO A 98 -2.26 -8.84 5.15
N VAL A 99 -0.95 -8.68 5.22
CA VAL A 99 0.06 -9.63 4.72
C VAL A 99 -0.24 -11.06 5.14
N GLY A 100 -0.48 -11.92 4.15
CA GLY A 100 -0.71 -13.35 4.37
C GLY A 100 -2.08 -13.70 4.95
N ILE A 101 -3.08 -12.84 4.83
CA ILE A 101 -4.48 -13.22 5.07
C ILE A 101 -4.83 -14.42 4.18
N GLY A 102 -5.61 -15.36 4.71
CA GLY A 102 -5.92 -16.64 4.06
C GLY A 102 -5.05 -17.81 4.53
N ILE A 103 -3.87 -17.55 5.13
CA ILE A 103 -2.90 -18.60 5.48
C ILE A 103 -3.20 -19.24 6.85
N SER A 104 -3.67 -18.46 7.83
CA SER A 104 -3.91 -18.96 9.19
C SER A 104 -5.04 -18.22 9.89
N LYS A 105 -5.60 -18.85 10.93
CA LYS A 105 -6.71 -18.28 11.70
C LYS A 105 -6.39 -16.87 12.23
N ILE A 106 -5.24 -16.68 12.87
CA ILE A 106 -4.85 -15.39 13.45
C ILE A 106 -4.67 -14.31 12.37
N ARG A 107 -4.14 -14.67 11.19
CA ARG A 107 -3.97 -13.76 10.04
C ARG A 107 -5.29 -13.43 9.35
N ASN A 108 -6.29 -14.27 9.51
CA ASN A 108 -7.64 -14.00 9.03
C ASN A 108 -8.39 -13.09 10.00
N GLU A 109 -8.40 -13.44 11.28
CA GLU A 109 -9.17 -12.75 12.30
C GLU A 109 -8.66 -11.33 12.55
N THR A 110 -7.35 -11.13 12.65
CA THR A 110 -6.77 -9.83 13.02
C THR A 110 -7.18 -8.70 12.05
N PRO A 111 -6.96 -8.78 10.74
CA PRO A 111 -7.35 -7.69 9.83
C PRO A 111 -8.87 -7.54 9.71
N ILE A 112 -9.61 -8.64 9.78
CA ILE A 112 -11.08 -8.58 9.72
C ILE A 112 -11.66 -7.89 10.96
N ASP A 113 -11.12 -8.16 12.14
CA ASP A 113 -11.54 -7.46 13.36
C ASP A 113 -11.20 -5.96 13.27
N ILE A 114 -10.00 -5.62 12.77
CA ILE A 114 -9.61 -4.22 12.56
C ILE A 114 -10.57 -3.52 11.60
N ILE A 115 -10.92 -4.14 10.46
CA ILE A 115 -11.85 -3.56 9.48
C ILE A 115 -13.26 -3.40 10.08
N LYS A 116 -13.72 -4.35 10.90
CA LYS A 116 -15.06 -4.29 11.53
C LYS A 116 -15.18 -3.21 12.60
N GLU A 117 -14.10 -2.96 13.34
CA GLU A 117 -14.12 -2.08 14.51
C GLU A 117 -13.55 -0.68 14.22
N SER A 118 -12.95 -0.52 13.03
CA SER A 118 -12.25 0.71 12.63
C SER A 118 -12.44 0.97 11.14
N LYS A 119 -12.07 2.17 10.68
CA LYS A 119 -12.23 2.60 9.29
C LYS A 119 -10.87 2.84 8.63
N PRO A 120 -10.22 1.82 8.01
CA PRO A 120 -9.02 2.05 7.23
C PRO A 120 -9.35 2.96 6.04
N ALA A 121 -8.51 3.97 5.81
CA ALA A 121 -8.61 4.84 4.66
C ALA A 121 -8.15 4.12 3.38
N ILE A 122 -7.17 3.23 3.52
CA ILE A 122 -6.64 2.41 2.44
C ILE A 122 -6.43 0.98 2.97
N ILE A 123 -6.86 -0.02 2.19
CA ILE A 123 -6.46 -1.41 2.36
C ILE A 123 -5.60 -1.76 1.13
N ARG A 124 -4.35 -2.17 1.37
CA ARG A 124 -3.45 -2.57 0.30
C ARG A 124 -3.02 -4.02 0.46
N GLY A 125 -2.87 -4.73 -0.64
CA GLY A 125 -2.41 -6.12 -0.65
C GLY A 125 -2.16 -6.60 -2.08
N ASN A 126 -1.73 -7.85 -2.25
CA ASN A 126 -1.81 -8.51 -3.56
C ASN A 126 -3.26 -8.96 -3.84
N LEU A 127 -3.51 -9.42 -5.06
CA LEU A 127 -4.87 -9.80 -5.47
C LEU A 127 -5.46 -10.93 -4.61
N SER A 128 -4.65 -11.92 -4.23
CA SER A 128 -5.09 -13.04 -3.38
C SER A 128 -5.50 -12.55 -1.98
N GLU A 129 -4.74 -11.62 -1.39
CA GLU A 129 -5.04 -11.04 -0.08
C GLU A 129 -6.34 -10.23 -0.12
N ILE A 130 -6.54 -9.44 -1.16
CA ILE A 130 -7.77 -8.65 -1.33
C ILE A 130 -8.98 -9.53 -1.61
N LYS A 131 -8.84 -10.59 -2.42
CA LYS A 131 -9.89 -11.60 -2.63
C LYS A 131 -10.25 -12.33 -1.34
N ALA A 132 -9.28 -12.64 -0.47
CA ALA A 132 -9.54 -13.26 0.83
C ALA A 132 -10.42 -12.35 1.72
N ILE A 133 -10.16 -11.04 1.76
CA ILE A 133 -11.06 -10.07 2.43
C ILE A 133 -12.46 -10.10 1.80
N ALA A 134 -12.54 -10.08 0.47
CA ALA A 134 -13.81 -10.07 -0.26
C ALA A 134 -14.65 -11.31 0.05
N THR A 135 -14.03 -12.48 0.14
CA THR A 135 -14.69 -13.74 0.53
C THR A 135 -15.24 -13.65 1.96
N PHE A 136 -14.48 -13.08 2.90
CA PHE A 136 -14.91 -12.89 4.29
C PHE A 136 -16.16 -12.01 4.41
N TYR A 137 -16.30 -11.02 3.51
CA TYR A 137 -17.46 -10.12 3.47
C TYR A 137 -18.59 -10.59 2.54
N GLY A 138 -18.47 -11.81 1.95
CA GLY A 138 -19.46 -12.36 1.04
C GLY A 138 -19.63 -11.58 -0.27
N ILE A 139 -18.58 -10.87 -0.70
CA ILE A 139 -18.52 -10.13 -1.96
C ILE A 139 -18.15 -11.08 -3.10
N LEU A 140 -17.33 -12.07 -2.81
CA LEU A 140 -16.96 -13.17 -3.71
C LEU A 140 -17.43 -14.49 -3.10
N ASP A 141 -18.07 -15.34 -3.89
CA ASP A 141 -18.43 -16.68 -3.45
C ASP A 141 -17.17 -17.55 -3.31
N GLU A 142 -17.13 -18.44 -2.29
CA GLU A 142 -16.04 -19.42 -2.10
C GLU A 142 -15.81 -20.29 -3.34
N CYS A 143 -16.84 -20.49 -4.16
CA CYS A 143 -16.77 -21.20 -5.45
C CYS A 143 -15.99 -20.46 -6.53
N THR A 144 -15.85 -19.13 -6.45
CA THR A 144 -15.06 -18.35 -7.44
C THR A 144 -13.56 -18.49 -7.16
N THR A 145 -13.21 -18.79 -5.91
CA THR A 145 -11.83 -19.07 -5.47
C THR A 145 -11.47 -20.55 -5.60
N ALA A 146 -12.45 -21.47 -5.65
CA ALA A 146 -12.27 -22.93 -5.58
C ALA A 146 -12.47 -23.69 -6.89
N LYS A 147 -12.96 -23.09 -7.97
CA LYS A 147 -13.12 -23.79 -9.25
C LYS A 147 -11.86 -23.70 -10.11
N GLY A 148 -10.97 -24.66 -9.89
CA GLY A 148 -10.23 -25.49 -10.84
C GLY A 148 -9.80 -24.90 -12.18
N VAL A 149 -9.34 -23.66 -12.21
CA VAL A 149 -8.34 -23.18 -13.16
C VAL A 149 -7.18 -22.82 -12.25
N ASP A 150 -5.96 -23.22 -12.58
CA ASP A 150 -4.79 -23.06 -11.74
C ASP A 150 -4.81 -21.73 -10.99
N VAL A 151 -4.99 -21.79 -9.66
CA VAL A 151 -5.17 -20.63 -8.77
C VAL A 151 -4.02 -19.62 -8.91
N ALA A 152 -2.86 -20.08 -9.36
CA ALA A 152 -1.69 -19.26 -9.64
C ALA A 152 -1.86 -18.32 -10.86
N ASP A 153 -2.57 -18.75 -11.92
CA ASP A 153 -2.70 -17.94 -13.15
C ASP A 153 -3.85 -16.91 -13.08
N THR A 154 -4.87 -17.15 -12.25
CA THR A 154 -6.00 -16.21 -12.10
C THR A 154 -5.72 -15.05 -11.13
N ASP A 155 -4.66 -15.15 -10.34
CA ASP A 155 -4.24 -14.10 -9.40
C ASP A 155 -3.20 -13.13 -9.99
N ILE A 156 -2.90 -13.27 -11.30
CA ILE A 156 -2.05 -12.33 -12.04
C ILE A 156 -2.94 -11.31 -12.74
N ILE A 157 -2.74 -10.04 -12.45
CA ILE A 157 -3.38 -8.94 -13.17
C ILE A 157 -2.60 -8.68 -14.45
N SER A 158 -3.14 -9.15 -15.58
CA SER A 158 -2.64 -8.94 -16.93
C SER A 158 -3.61 -8.06 -17.72
N GLU A 159 -3.24 -7.64 -18.93
CA GLU A 159 -4.17 -6.93 -19.83
C GLU A 159 -5.47 -7.70 -20.06
N ASP A 160 -5.41 -9.02 -20.22
CA ASP A 160 -6.58 -9.87 -20.47
C ASP A 160 -7.50 -10.01 -19.23
N THR A 161 -6.96 -9.85 -18.04
CA THR A 161 -7.70 -10.00 -16.77
C THR A 161 -8.01 -8.66 -16.10
N LEU A 162 -7.52 -7.54 -16.65
CA LEU A 162 -7.59 -6.22 -16.05
C LEU A 162 -9.02 -5.78 -15.73
N GLU A 163 -9.93 -5.85 -16.72
CA GLU A 163 -11.32 -5.39 -16.54
C GLU A 163 -12.06 -6.17 -15.44
N ILE A 164 -11.88 -7.50 -15.42
CA ILE A 164 -12.52 -8.35 -14.41
C ILE A 164 -11.99 -8.03 -13.02
N ASN A 165 -10.65 -7.93 -12.87
CA ASN A 165 -10.04 -7.62 -11.58
C ASN A 165 -10.35 -6.18 -11.13
N ALA A 166 -10.41 -5.22 -12.06
CA ALA A 166 -10.83 -3.85 -11.77
C ALA A 166 -12.25 -3.79 -11.21
N GLN A 167 -13.19 -4.54 -11.80
CA GLN A 167 -14.56 -4.60 -11.29
C GLN A 167 -14.63 -5.24 -9.90
N ILE A 168 -13.85 -6.30 -9.65
CA ILE A 168 -13.74 -6.94 -8.32
C ILE A 168 -13.23 -5.91 -7.30
N VAL A 169 -12.12 -5.23 -7.60
CA VAL A 169 -11.50 -4.23 -6.71
C VAL A 169 -12.47 -3.08 -6.44
N LYS A 170 -13.19 -2.61 -7.45
CA LYS A 170 -14.22 -1.57 -7.31
C LYS A 170 -15.33 -1.99 -6.37
N ASN A 171 -15.87 -3.19 -6.55
CA ASN A 171 -16.97 -3.70 -5.72
C ASN A 171 -16.55 -3.84 -4.25
N ILE A 172 -15.30 -4.28 -4.00
CA ILE A 172 -14.74 -4.38 -2.64
C ILE A 172 -14.61 -3.00 -2.02
N ALA A 173 -14.03 -2.04 -2.76
CA ALA A 173 -13.86 -0.67 -2.31
C ALA A 173 -15.20 0.00 -1.95
N GLU A 174 -16.21 -0.18 -2.81
CA GLU A 174 -17.56 0.33 -2.58
C GLU A 174 -18.20 -0.31 -1.33
N LYS A 175 -18.11 -1.63 -1.20
CA LYS A 175 -18.72 -2.38 -0.09
C LYS A 175 -18.11 -2.05 1.26
N LEU A 176 -16.80 -1.83 1.30
CA LEU A 176 -16.05 -1.52 2.52
C LEU A 176 -15.95 -0.01 2.80
N ASP A 177 -16.42 0.84 1.89
CA ASP A 177 -16.30 2.31 1.96
C ASP A 177 -14.85 2.74 2.24
N THR A 178 -13.90 2.19 1.45
CA THR A 178 -12.46 2.43 1.62
C THR A 178 -11.74 2.39 0.26
N THR A 179 -10.54 2.97 0.18
CA THR A 179 -9.69 2.80 -0.99
C THR A 179 -9.00 1.43 -0.94
N ILE A 180 -9.09 0.68 -2.03
CA ILE A 180 -8.38 -0.58 -2.21
C ILE A 180 -7.24 -0.38 -3.20
N ALA A 181 -6.03 -0.79 -2.83
CA ALA A 181 -4.84 -0.76 -3.66
C ALA A 181 -4.28 -2.19 -3.81
N VAL A 182 -4.35 -2.73 -5.03
CA VAL A 182 -3.89 -4.08 -5.35
C VAL A 182 -2.59 -4.02 -6.10
N SER A 183 -1.57 -4.70 -5.58
CA SER A 183 -0.27 -4.82 -6.25
C SER A 183 -0.20 -6.06 -7.14
N GLY A 184 0.36 -5.89 -8.34
CA GLY A 184 0.57 -6.95 -9.32
C GLY A 184 1.48 -6.50 -10.47
N PRO A 185 1.55 -7.24 -11.58
CA PRO A 185 2.19 -6.76 -12.81
C PRO A 185 1.54 -5.48 -13.36
N ILE A 186 0.24 -5.33 -13.16
CA ILE A 186 -0.51 -4.07 -13.27
C ILE A 186 -1.15 -3.84 -11.92
N ASP A 187 -0.88 -2.69 -11.31
CA ASP A 187 -1.49 -2.32 -10.05
C ASP A 187 -2.90 -1.72 -10.31
N ILE A 188 -3.84 -1.99 -9.41
CA ILE A 188 -5.20 -1.44 -9.48
C ILE A 188 -5.51 -0.67 -8.20
N VAL A 189 -6.01 0.55 -8.34
CA VAL A 189 -6.46 1.37 -7.20
C VAL A 189 -7.89 1.83 -7.44
N SER A 190 -8.76 1.66 -6.44
CA SER A 190 -10.15 2.10 -6.50
C SER A 190 -10.68 2.59 -5.15
N ASN A 191 -11.53 3.61 -5.18
CA ASN A 191 -12.31 4.07 -4.03
C ASN A 191 -13.80 3.66 -4.13
N GLY A 192 -14.15 2.70 -5.00
CA GLY A 192 -15.51 2.27 -5.27
C GLY A 192 -16.24 3.12 -6.32
N LYS A 193 -15.79 4.34 -6.59
CA LYS A 193 -16.36 5.23 -7.63
C LYS A 193 -15.49 5.29 -8.87
N GLU A 194 -14.21 5.43 -8.66
CA GLU A 194 -13.19 5.52 -9.71
C GLU A 194 -12.23 4.35 -9.59
N VAL A 195 -11.73 3.89 -10.75
CA VAL A 195 -10.74 2.82 -10.84
C VAL A 195 -9.59 3.29 -11.73
N TYR A 196 -8.38 3.03 -11.27
CA TYR A 196 -7.15 3.33 -12.00
C TYR A 196 -6.27 2.11 -12.13
N ALA A 197 -5.73 1.90 -13.32
CA ALA A 197 -4.68 0.95 -13.61
C ALA A 197 -3.34 1.68 -13.68
N LEU A 198 -2.32 1.15 -12.99
CA LEU A 198 -0.98 1.72 -12.93
C LEU A 198 -0.03 0.68 -13.52
N LYS A 199 0.63 1.04 -14.62
CA LYS A 199 1.43 0.10 -15.42
C LYS A 199 2.93 0.37 -15.33
N ASN A 200 3.36 0.87 -14.19
CA ASN A 200 4.75 1.02 -13.84
C ASN A 200 5.24 -0.16 -12.98
N GLY A 201 6.54 -0.34 -12.91
CA GLY A 201 7.18 -1.33 -12.06
C GLY A 201 8.14 -2.25 -12.79
N ASN A 202 8.90 -3.03 -12.01
CA ASN A 202 9.87 -3.97 -12.54
C ASN A 202 9.88 -5.26 -11.71
N SER A 203 10.05 -6.40 -12.38
CA SER A 203 10.07 -7.73 -11.72
C SER A 203 11.19 -7.89 -10.69
N MET A 204 12.27 -7.12 -10.75
CA MET A 204 13.32 -7.11 -9.72
C MET A 204 12.80 -6.73 -8.34
N MET A 205 11.70 -5.97 -8.25
CA MET A 205 11.06 -5.63 -6.98
C MET A 205 10.60 -6.87 -6.20
N ALA A 206 10.24 -7.95 -6.88
CA ALA A 206 9.87 -9.21 -6.23
C ALA A 206 11.08 -9.99 -5.67
N ASN A 207 12.31 -9.63 -6.07
CA ASN A 207 13.54 -10.33 -5.67
C ASN A 207 14.17 -9.74 -4.39
N ILE A 208 13.58 -8.71 -3.81
CA ILE A 208 13.94 -8.19 -2.48
C ILE A 208 12.71 -8.17 -1.58
N THR A 209 12.91 -8.57 -0.32
CA THR A 209 11.80 -8.57 0.65
C THR A 209 11.39 -7.15 1.00
N GLY A 210 10.11 -6.95 1.26
CA GLY A 210 9.60 -5.72 1.87
C GLY A 210 9.19 -4.61 0.92
N THR A 211 9.34 -4.74 -0.40
CA THR A 211 8.89 -3.71 -1.36
C THR A 211 7.41 -3.37 -1.19
N GLY A 212 6.56 -4.38 -0.97
CA GLY A 212 5.16 -4.17 -0.65
C GLY A 212 4.94 -3.46 0.68
N CYS A 213 5.68 -3.83 1.73
CA CYS A 213 5.59 -3.18 3.04
C CYS A 213 6.06 -1.71 2.97
N MET A 214 7.14 -1.43 2.25
CA MET A 214 7.60 -0.06 1.96
C MET A 214 6.53 0.76 1.25
N LEU A 215 5.88 0.18 0.23
CA LEU A 215 4.77 0.83 -0.47
C LEU A 215 3.61 1.19 0.47
N GLY A 216 3.20 0.27 1.35
CA GLY A 216 2.17 0.54 2.36
C GLY A 216 2.55 1.71 3.29
N CYS A 217 3.83 1.80 3.66
CA CYS A 217 4.33 2.90 4.49
C CYS A 217 4.36 4.23 3.72
N ILE A 218 4.77 4.25 2.45
CA ILE A 218 4.71 5.43 1.58
C ILE A 218 3.26 5.88 1.38
N MET A 219 2.31 4.95 1.20
CA MET A 219 0.87 5.27 1.13
C MET A 219 0.39 5.98 2.41
N GLY A 220 0.83 5.51 3.57
CA GLY A 220 0.49 6.15 4.85
C GLY A 220 0.99 7.59 4.94
N ALA A 221 2.21 7.85 4.48
CA ALA A 221 2.77 9.20 4.45
C ALA A 221 1.97 10.13 3.52
N TYR A 222 1.57 9.68 2.33
CA TYR A 222 0.74 10.47 1.42
C TYR A 222 -0.69 10.63 1.94
N ALA A 223 -1.29 9.60 2.54
CA ALA A 223 -2.63 9.68 3.13
C ALA A 223 -2.73 10.67 4.30
N ALA A 224 -1.62 11.00 4.93
CA ALA A 224 -1.54 12.02 5.97
C ALA A 224 -1.88 13.44 5.45
N ILE A 225 -1.76 13.70 4.16
CA ILE A 225 -1.80 15.06 3.57
C ILE A 225 -2.83 15.24 2.46
N ASP A 226 -3.44 14.15 1.97
CA ASP A 226 -4.48 14.25 0.94
C ASP A 226 -5.44 13.04 0.98
N ASP A 227 -6.44 13.03 0.08
CA ASP A 227 -7.41 11.94 0.01
C ASP A 227 -6.77 10.58 -0.30
N SER A 228 -7.41 9.51 0.16
CA SER A 228 -6.89 8.15 0.11
C SER A 228 -6.69 7.62 -1.32
N LEU A 229 -7.53 8.01 -2.28
CA LEU A 229 -7.39 7.57 -3.67
C LEU A 229 -6.13 8.17 -4.30
N LEU A 230 -5.97 9.49 -4.18
CA LEU A 230 -4.80 10.19 -4.71
C LEU A 230 -3.52 9.72 -4.03
N ALA A 231 -3.55 9.54 -2.70
CA ALA A 231 -2.44 9.01 -1.92
C ALA A 231 -1.99 7.63 -2.40
N ALA A 232 -2.94 6.70 -2.59
CA ALA A 232 -2.64 5.34 -3.06
C ALA A 232 -2.09 5.32 -4.50
N ILE A 233 -2.67 6.10 -5.42
CA ILE A 233 -2.20 6.23 -6.80
C ILE A 233 -0.77 6.80 -6.82
N THR A 234 -0.55 7.91 -6.13
CA THR A 234 0.74 8.58 -6.10
C THR A 234 1.83 7.70 -5.48
N ALA A 235 1.56 7.08 -4.32
CA ALA A 235 2.50 6.19 -3.64
C ALA A 235 2.90 5.01 -4.52
N THR A 236 1.91 4.34 -5.14
CA THR A 236 2.15 3.19 -6.01
C THR A 236 2.99 3.60 -7.21
N THR A 237 2.64 4.70 -7.89
CA THR A 237 3.37 5.16 -9.06
C THR A 237 4.80 5.59 -8.71
N VAL A 238 5.01 6.32 -7.61
CA VAL A 238 6.35 6.72 -7.11
C VAL A 238 7.22 5.51 -6.84
N MET A 239 6.69 4.51 -6.11
CA MET A 239 7.43 3.28 -5.78
C MET A 239 7.79 2.49 -7.04
N SER A 240 6.85 2.37 -7.98
CA SER A 240 7.02 1.60 -9.21
C SER A 240 7.99 2.28 -10.18
N ILE A 241 7.95 3.59 -10.34
CA ILE A 241 8.93 4.37 -11.14
C ILE A 241 10.33 4.24 -10.54
N ALA A 242 10.47 4.40 -9.21
CA ALA A 242 11.75 4.21 -8.54
C ALA A 242 12.31 2.79 -8.79
N GLY A 243 11.43 1.78 -8.77
CA GLY A 243 11.76 0.40 -9.10
C GLY A 243 12.24 0.20 -10.55
N GLU A 244 11.62 0.85 -11.52
CA GLU A 244 12.05 0.81 -12.94
C GLU A 244 13.45 1.40 -13.12
N ILE A 245 13.68 2.61 -12.59
CA ILE A 245 14.96 3.31 -12.71
C ILE A 245 16.06 2.55 -11.98
N ALA A 246 15.79 2.06 -10.78
CA ALA A 246 16.72 1.25 -10.00
C ALA A 246 17.10 -0.05 -10.71
N ALA A 247 16.12 -0.74 -11.32
CA ALA A 247 16.36 -1.98 -12.06
C ALA A 247 17.20 -1.73 -13.32
N LYS A 248 16.92 -0.66 -14.04
CA LYS A 248 17.72 -0.25 -15.19
C LYS A 248 19.16 0.05 -14.77
N THR A 249 19.37 0.82 -13.70
CA THR A 249 20.71 1.16 -13.19
C THR A 249 21.47 -0.09 -12.76
N ALA A 250 20.85 -1.01 -12.04
CA ALA A 250 21.50 -2.26 -11.62
C ALA A 250 21.88 -3.12 -12.83
N THR A 251 21.01 -3.25 -13.81
CA THR A 251 21.24 -4.03 -15.03
C THR A 251 22.36 -3.44 -15.87
N ASP A 252 22.35 -2.13 -16.14
CA ASP A 252 23.33 -1.43 -16.94
C ASP A 252 24.75 -1.54 -16.33
N ASN A 253 24.85 -1.66 -14.99
CA ASN A 253 26.10 -1.84 -14.26
C ASN A 253 26.43 -3.31 -13.96
N ASN A 254 25.68 -4.28 -14.49
CA ASN A 254 25.85 -5.70 -14.24
C ASN A 254 25.86 -6.05 -12.73
N GLN A 255 24.91 -5.49 -11.97
CA GLN A 255 24.77 -5.65 -10.53
C GLN A 255 23.51 -6.45 -10.16
N GLY A 256 23.50 -7.01 -8.95
CA GLY A 256 22.43 -7.87 -8.46
C GLY A 256 21.43 -7.14 -7.56
N THR A 257 20.57 -7.95 -6.89
CA THR A 257 19.46 -7.49 -6.05
C THR A 257 19.88 -6.61 -4.87
N GLY A 258 21.08 -6.79 -4.30
CA GLY A 258 21.59 -5.93 -3.23
C GLY A 258 21.78 -4.49 -3.68
N SER A 259 22.41 -4.29 -4.85
CA SER A 259 22.56 -2.96 -5.46
C SER A 259 21.21 -2.38 -5.88
N PHE A 260 20.33 -3.20 -6.47
CA PHE A 260 18.98 -2.80 -6.81
C PHE A 260 18.24 -2.22 -5.58
N GLY A 261 18.30 -2.89 -4.42
CA GLY A 261 17.66 -2.39 -3.20
C GLY A 261 18.20 -1.04 -2.74
N THR A 262 19.52 -0.83 -2.90
CA THR A 262 20.16 0.46 -2.61
C THR A 262 19.67 1.53 -3.59
N TYR A 263 19.67 1.24 -4.89
CA TYR A 263 19.18 2.17 -5.91
C TYR A 263 17.70 2.49 -5.76
N LEU A 264 16.88 1.54 -5.32
CA LEU A 264 15.46 1.79 -5.06
C LEU A 264 15.26 2.92 -4.04
N ILE A 265 15.99 2.89 -2.93
CA ILE A 265 15.94 3.96 -1.93
C ILE A 265 16.51 5.28 -2.48
N ASP A 266 17.60 5.22 -3.25
CA ASP A 266 18.19 6.39 -3.89
C ASP A 266 17.18 7.06 -4.85
N GLU A 267 16.48 6.28 -5.68
CA GLU A 267 15.52 6.81 -6.65
C GLU A 267 14.23 7.32 -5.96
N LEU A 268 13.78 6.69 -4.88
CA LEU A 268 12.73 7.27 -4.03
C LEU A 268 13.13 8.66 -3.50
N SER A 269 14.39 8.82 -3.08
CA SER A 269 14.89 10.10 -2.55
C SER A 269 15.03 11.20 -3.61
N LYS A 270 15.28 10.81 -4.86
CA LYS A 270 15.46 11.71 -6.01
C LYS A 270 14.15 12.00 -6.74
N MET A 271 13.07 11.29 -6.43
CA MET A 271 11.78 11.45 -7.10
C MET A 271 11.36 12.93 -7.09
N ASN A 272 11.03 13.43 -8.25
CA ASN A 272 10.64 14.83 -8.48
C ASN A 272 9.53 14.93 -9.53
N PRO A 273 8.89 16.12 -9.69
CA PRO A 273 7.82 16.34 -10.65
C PRO A 273 8.15 15.96 -12.09
N GLU A 274 9.36 16.26 -12.55
CA GLU A 274 9.80 16.02 -13.92
C GLU A 274 9.91 14.51 -14.18
N THR A 275 10.60 13.79 -13.31
CA THR A 275 10.73 12.32 -13.38
C THR A 275 9.37 11.65 -13.31
N PHE A 276 8.52 12.08 -12.37
CA PHE A 276 7.17 11.50 -12.23
C PHE A 276 6.36 11.72 -13.52
N LYS A 277 6.37 12.92 -14.08
CA LYS A 277 5.66 13.25 -15.32
C LYS A 277 6.15 12.45 -16.53
N GLU A 278 7.46 12.21 -16.60
CA GLU A 278 8.08 11.46 -17.71
C GLU A 278 7.70 9.98 -17.70
N TYR A 279 7.68 9.36 -16.50
CA TYR A 279 7.53 7.90 -16.37
C TYR A 279 6.11 7.44 -16.04
N ALA A 280 5.26 8.27 -15.42
CA ALA A 280 3.96 7.83 -14.90
C ALA A 280 3.06 7.27 -16.00
N ASN A 281 2.59 6.04 -15.78
CA ASN A 281 1.65 5.34 -16.67
C ASN A 281 0.36 5.01 -15.88
N ILE A 282 -0.50 6.01 -15.77
CA ILE A 282 -1.74 5.99 -15.00
C ILE A 282 -2.91 6.07 -15.96
N THR A 283 -3.80 5.09 -15.92
CA THR A 283 -5.00 5.04 -16.78
C THR A 283 -6.25 4.89 -15.91
N LYS A 284 -7.23 5.77 -16.09
CA LYS A 284 -8.58 5.59 -15.52
C LYS A 284 -9.34 4.58 -16.37
N ILE A 285 -9.94 3.56 -15.75
CA ILE A 285 -10.68 2.47 -16.39
C ILE A 285 -12.12 2.37 -15.86
#